data_89c1917177eec11ee0bed909a1e44f78
#
_entry.id   89c1917177eec11ee0bed909a1e44f78
#
_cell.length_a   1.000
_cell.length_b   1.000
_cell.length_c   1.000
_cell.angle_alpha   90.00
_cell.angle_beta   90.00
_cell.angle_gamma   90.00
#
_symmetry.space_group_name_H-M   'P 1'
#
loop_
_entity.id
_entity.type
_entity.pdbx_description
1 polymer ?
#
loop_
_entity_poly.entity_id
_entity_poly.type
_entity_poly.pdbx_seq_one_letter_code
_entity_poly.pdbx_strand_id
1 'polypeptide(L)'
;MSNQVLAIFYLNDLDHYIKEELKIEYYLRYQDDFLLFHPSKEYLKECLAKIKIFLEKEKLQLNKKTRIYSNSDNFIFLGRNFKGNPAKYRNVKRNIKHRKYLYKKNKLSLRSLISTIICYKSHYPNMFNDNIELF
;
A
#
# COMPACT_ATOMS: atom_id res chain seq x y z
N MET A 1 -3.21 0.61 25.63
CA MET A 1 -3.09 -0.32 24.48
C MET A 1 -3.15 0.50 23.21
N SER A 2 -2.25 0.22 22.27
CA SER A 2 -2.21 0.93 20.99
C SER A 2 -3.47 0.61 20.16
N ASN A 3 -4.09 1.63 19.56
CA ASN A 3 -5.25 1.47 18.65
C ASN A 3 -5.00 0.47 17.51
N GLN A 4 -3.73 0.23 17.17
CA GLN A 4 -3.31 -0.74 16.16
C GLN A 4 -3.57 -2.20 16.56
N VAL A 5 -3.38 -2.54 17.84
CA VAL A 5 -3.64 -3.90 18.33
C VAL A 5 -5.14 -4.20 18.30
N LEU A 6 -5.97 -3.24 18.68
CA LEU A 6 -7.43 -3.38 18.62
C LEU A 6 -7.92 -3.58 17.18
N ALA A 7 -7.37 -2.86 16.21
CA ALA A 7 -7.76 -3.01 14.80
C ALA A 7 -7.42 -4.41 14.24
N ILE A 8 -6.31 -5.01 14.68
CA ILE A 8 -5.92 -6.37 14.25
C ILE A 8 -6.95 -7.39 14.76
N PHE A 9 -7.34 -7.32 16.02
CA PHE A 9 -8.35 -8.23 16.60
C PHE A 9 -9.74 -8.00 16.01
N TYR A 10 -10.12 -6.75 15.79
CA TYR A 10 -11.45 -6.39 15.31
C TYR A 10 -11.77 -6.91 13.89
N LEU A 11 -10.76 -7.05 13.04
CA LEU A 11 -10.90 -7.56 11.68
C LEU A 11 -10.57 -9.06 11.55
N ASN A 12 -10.29 -9.75 12.67
CA ASN A 12 -10.02 -11.19 12.64
C ASN A 12 -11.22 -11.99 12.11
N ASP A 13 -12.43 -11.63 12.52
CA ASP A 13 -13.65 -12.30 12.06
C ASP A 13 -13.89 -12.07 10.56
N LEU A 14 -13.48 -10.90 10.04
CA LEU A 14 -13.48 -10.65 8.60
C LEU A 14 -12.48 -11.55 7.87
N ASP A 15 -11.29 -11.79 8.44
CA ASP A 15 -10.29 -12.68 7.86
C ASP A 15 -10.84 -14.11 7.73
N HIS A 16 -11.44 -14.63 8.79
CA HIS A 16 -12.10 -15.94 8.78
C HIS A 16 -13.23 -15.98 7.76
N TYR A 17 -14.11 -14.98 7.76
CA TYR A 17 -15.20 -14.90 6.79
C TYR A 17 -14.72 -14.94 5.34
N ILE A 18 -13.66 -14.20 5.00
CA ILE A 18 -13.08 -14.17 3.66
C ILE A 18 -12.44 -15.52 3.29
N LYS A 19 -11.75 -16.17 4.23
CA LYS A 19 -11.04 -17.43 3.96
C LYS A 19 -11.98 -18.63 3.97
N GLU A 20 -12.89 -18.71 4.90
CA GLU A 20 -13.70 -19.90 5.17
C GLU A 20 -15.05 -19.87 4.46
N GLU A 21 -15.73 -18.71 4.47
CA GLU A 21 -17.05 -18.57 3.84
C GLU A 21 -16.96 -18.15 2.38
N LEU A 22 -16.16 -17.13 2.08
CA LEU A 22 -15.95 -16.67 0.71
C LEU A 22 -14.88 -17.48 -0.02
N LYS A 23 -14.19 -18.40 0.64
CA LYS A 23 -13.19 -19.32 0.05
C LYS A 23 -12.19 -18.63 -0.89
N ILE A 24 -11.78 -17.40 -0.54
CA ILE A 24 -10.77 -16.68 -1.30
C ILE A 24 -9.40 -17.26 -0.95
N GLU A 25 -8.76 -17.91 -1.92
CA GLU A 25 -7.47 -18.55 -1.75
C GLU A 25 -6.35 -17.51 -1.51
N TYR A 26 -6.31 -16.47 -2.33
CA TYR A 26 -5.29 -15.42 -2.27
C TYR A 26 -5.85 -14.16 -1.64
N TYR A 27 -5.58 -14.01 -0.37
CA TYR A 27 -5.99 -12.90 0.47
C TYR A 27 -4.80 -12.34 1.22
N LEU A 28 -4.67 -11.01 1.23
CA LEU A 28 -3.63 -10.29 1.95
C LEU A 28 -4.27 -9.13 2.71
N ARG A 29 -3.96 -9.01 3.99
CA ARG A 29 -4.35 -7.86 4.82
C ARG A 29 -3.15 -7.25 5.51
N TYR A 30 -3.13 -5.94 5.55
CA TYR A 30 -2.21 -5.14 6.36
C TYR A 30 -3.02 -4.08 7.10
N GLN A 31 -3.24 -4.29 8.39
CA GLN A 31 -4.11 -3.47 9.22
C GLN A 31 -5.54 -3.40 8.65
N ASP A 32 -5.97 -2.23 8.19
CA ASP A 32 -7.27 -1.92 7.57
C ASP A 32 -7.28 -2.03 6.04
N ASP A 33 -6.10 -2.14 5.42
CA ASP A 33 -5.98 -2.35 3.98
C ASP A 33 -5.93 -3.84 3.64
N PHE A 34 -6.71 -4.27 2.65
CA PHE A 34 -6.69 -5.67 2.21
C PHE A 34 -6.86 -5.82 0.69
N LEU A 35 -6.36 -6.92 0.18
CA LEU A 35 -6.44 -7.34 -1.22
C LEU A 35 -7.01 -8.76 -1.33
N LEU A 36 -7.92 -8.96 -2.26
CA LEU A 36 -8.44 -10.25 -2.67
C LEU A 36 -8.07 -10.49 -4.14
N PHE A 37 -7.66 -11.71 -4.45
CA PHE A 37 -7.35 -12.10 -5.82
C PHE A 37 -8.20 -13.30 -6.21
N HIS A 38 -8.87 -13.20 -7.35
CA HIS A 38 -9.66 -14.28 -7.92
C HIS A 38 -9.72 -14.12 -9.45
N PRO A 39 -9.70 -15.22 -10.23
CA PRO A 39 -9.77 -15.13 -11.70
C PRO A 39 -11.10 -14.60 -12.22
N SER A 40 -12.21 -14.86 -11.51
CA SER A 40 -13.53 -14.34 -11.88
C SER A 40 -13.78 -12.97 -11.28
N LYS A 41 -14.02 -11.99 -12.13
CA LYS A 41 -14.40 -10.63 -11.73
C LYS A 41 -15.80 -10.58 -11.14
N GLU A 42 -16.70 -11.40 -11.65
CA GLU A 42 -18.08 -11.54 -11.18
C GLU A 42 -18.08 -12.03 -9.73
N TYR A 43 -17.28 -13.04 -9.45
CA TYR A 43 -17.13 -13.56 -8.09
C TYR A 43 -16.57 -12.52 -7.12
N LEU A 44 -15.60 -11.72 -7.56
CA LEU A 44 -15.09 -10.61 -6.75
C LEU A 44 -16.16 -9.55 -6.46
N LYS A 45 -17.09 -9.29 -7.38
CA LYS A 45 -18.23 -8.39 -7.14
C LYS A 45 -19.17 -8.93 -6.08
N GLU A 46 -19.48 -10.23 -6.13
CA GLU A 46 -20.30 -10.90 -5.11
C GLU A 46 -19.59 -10.87 -3.74
N CYS A 47 -18.31 -11.18 -3.69
CA CYS A 47 -17.52 -11.09 -2.47
C CYS A 47 -17.51 -9.66 -1.90
N LEU A 48 -17.35 -8.66 -2.75
CA LEU A 48 -17.37 -7.24 -2.32
C LEU A 48 -18.73 -6.87 -1.70
N ALA A 49 -19.84 -7.31 -2.30
CA ALA A 49 -21.17 -7.07 -1.75
C ALA A 49 -21.36 -7.77 -0.38
N LYS A 50 -20.94 -9.03 -0.27
CA LYS A 50 -21.01 -9.80 0.99
C LYS A 50 -20.12 -9.19 2.09
N ILE A 51 -18.90 -8.78 1.76
CA ILE A 51 -17.99 -8.10 2.70
C ILE A 51 -18.59 -6.79 3.18
N LYS A 52 -19.24 -6.04 2.29
CA LYS A 52 -19.91 -4.79 2.66
C LYS A 52 -21.00 -5.03 3.70
N ILE A 53 -21.87 -6.01 3.49
CA ILE A 53 -22.91 -6.39 4.43
C ILE A 53 -22.32 -6.86 5.76
N PHE A 54 -21.24 -7.65 5.73
CA PHE A 54 -20.55 -8.10 6.91
C PHE A 54 -20.00 -6.93 7.74
N LEU A 55 -19.31 -6.00 7.09
CA LEU A 55 -18.75 -4.81 7.76
C LEU A 55 -19.82 -3.87 8.32
N GLU A 56 -20.94 -3.71 7.63
CA GLU A 56 -22.09 -2.91 8.11
C GLU A 56 -22.65 -3.45 9.43
N LYS A 57 -22.70 -4.77 9.63
CA LYS A 57 -23.09 -5.39 10.90
C LYS A 57 -22.15 -5.01 12.03
N GLU A 58 -20.87 -4.91 11.72
CA GLU A 58 -19.80 -4.48 12.64
C GLU A 58 -19.68 -2.95 12.76
N LYS A 59 -20.63 -2.20 12.20
CA LYS A 59 -20.62 -0.71 12.16
C LYS A 59 -19.39 -0.13 11.46
N LEU A 60 -18.79 -0.88 10.53
CA LEU A 60 -17.67 -0.50 9.70
C LEU A 60 -18.12 -0.22 8.27
N GLN A 61 -17.34 0.56 7.54
CA GLN A 61 -17.61 0.86 6.14
C GLN A 61 -16.35 0.74 5.30
N LEU A 62 -16.53 0.23 4.07
CA LEU A 62 -15.46 0.23 3.08
C LEU A 62 -15.09 1.64 2.65
N ASN A 63 -13.81 1.85 2.41
CA ASN A 63 -13.32 3.11 1.88
C ASN A 63 -13.93 3.39 0.50
N LYS A 64 -14.25 4.64 0.20
CA LYS A 64 -14.75 5.11 -1.11
C LYS A 64 -13.79 4.77 -2.28
N LYS A 65 -12.51 4.50 -1.98
CA LYS A 65 -11.51 4.10 -2.97
C LYS A 65 -11.51 2.60 -3.27
N THR A 66 -12.29 1.80 -2.52
CA THR A 66 -12.39 0.36 -2.76
C THR A 66 -12.96 0.09 -4.14
N ARG A 67 -12.24 -0.68 -4.93
CA ARG A 67 -12.64 -1.04 -6.30
C ARG A 67 -12.04 -2.36 -6.74
N ILE A 68 -12.64 -2.95 -7.76
CA ILE A 68 -12.12 -4.15 -8.41
C ILE A 68 -11.25 -3.73 -9.57
N TYR A 69 -10.02 -4.23 -9.57
CA TYR A 69 -9.03 -4.01 -10.63
C TYR A 69 -9.00 -5.22 -11.56
N SER A 70 -8.77 -4.97 -12.85
CA SER A 70 -8.42 -6.03 -13.79
C SER A 70 -6.92 -6.32 -13.72
N ASN A 71 -6.51 -7.43 -14.33
CA ASN A 71 -5.09 -7.80 -14.35
C ASN A 71 -4.19 -6.79 -15.11
N SER A 72 -4.77 -5.97 -15.99
CA SER A 72 -4.09 -4.89 -16.71
C SER A 72 -4.04 -3.58 -15.92
N ASP A 73 -4.89 -3.42 -14.92
CA ASP A 73 -5.01 -2.17 -14.19
C ASP A 73 -3.83 -1.97 -13.24
N ASN A 74 -3.51 -0.69 -13.05
CA ASN A 74 -2.52 -0.28 -12.12
C ASN A 74 -3.17 0.06 -10.77
N PHE A 75 -2.66 -0.51 -9.68
CA PHE A 75 -3.15 -0.22 -8.34
C PHE A 75 -2.01 0.08 -7.36
N ILE A 76 -2.33 0.84 -6.34
CA ILE A 76 -1.40 1.18 -5.26
C ILE A 76 -1.84 0.46 -4.00
N PHE A 77 -0.94 -0.29 -3.40
CA PHE A 77 -1.12 -0.93 -2.10
C PHE A 77 0.10 -0.65 -1.21
N LEU A 78 -0.14 -0.21 0.01
CA LEU A 78 0.91 0.19 0.97
C LEU A 78 1.93 1.19 0.38
N GLY A 79 1.45 2.12 -0.43
CA GLY A 79 2.30 3.11 -1.08
C GLY A 79 3.12 2.60 -2.27
N ARG A 80 3.03 1.31 -2.61
CA ARG A 80 3.69 0.69 -3.76
C ARG A 80 2.74 0.56 -4.94
N ASN A 81 3.24 0.85 -6.12
CA ASN A 81 2.53 0.68 -7.37
C ASN A 81 2.88 -0.70 -7.96
N PHE A 82 1.87 -1.57 -8.18
CA PHE A 82 2.09 -2.97 -8.52
C PHE A 82 2.13 -3.25 -10.03
N LYS A 83 1.56 -2.39 -10.84
CA LYS A 83 1.69 -2.51 -12.29
C LYS A 83 1.92 -1.15 -12.89
N GLY A 84 3.00 -0.98 -13.41
CA GLY A 84 3.17 0.13 -14.21
C GLY A 84 4.17 1.13 -13.79
N ASN A 85 4.24 1.94 -14.62
CA ASN A 85 5.15 3.04 -14.69
C ASN A 85 5.50 3.47 -13.28
N PRO A 86 6.76 3.37 -12.90
CA PRO A 86 7.26 3.95 -11.66
C PRO A 86 6.99 5.45 -11.61
N ALA A 87 6.01 5.86 -12.33
CA ALA A 87 5.68 7.21 -12.73
C ALA A 87 5.39 8.13 -11.59
N LYS A 88 5.62 7.77 -10.40
CA LYS A 88 5.47 8.83 -9.42
C LYS A 88 6.48 8.71 -8.30
N TYR A 89 7.72 8.57 -8.68
CA TYR A 89 8.84 9.01 -7.85
C TYR A 89 8.83 10.54 -7.57
N ARG A 90 7.78 11.25 -8.01
CA ARG A 90 7.67 12.70 -7.80
C ARG A 90 7.81 13.08 -6.33
N ASN A 91 7.17 12.35 -5.44
CA ASN A 91 7.27 12.59 -4.00
C ASN A 91 8.64 12.18 -3.47
N VAL A 92 9.21 11.07 -3.94
CA VAL A 92 10.56 10.63 -3.57
C VAL A 92 11.59 11.64 -4.05
N LYS A 93 11.54 12.05 -5.33
CA LYS A 93 12.43 13.10 -5.88
C LYS A 93 12.32 14.40 -5.09
N ARG A 94 11.11 14.85 -4.75
CA ARG A 94 10.87 16.04 -3.94
C ARG A 94 11.48 15.92 -2.54
N ASN A 95 11.30 14.78 -1.88
CA ASN A 95 11.84 14.52 -0.55
C ASN A 95 13.36 14.47 -0.56
N ILE A 96 13.99 13.82 -1.54
CA ILE A 96 15.45 13.81 -1.70
C ILE A 96 15.96 15.23 -1.93
N LYS A 97 15.34 16.00 -2.81
CA LYS A 97 15.69 17.40 -3.08
C LYS A 97 15.61 18.26 -1.81
N HIS A 98 14.54 18.10 -1.04
CA HIS A 98 14.35 18.82 0.22
C HIS A 98 15.42 18.44 1.25
N ARG A 99 15.75 17.15 1.40
CA ARG A 99 16.82 16.71 2.33
C ARG A 99 18.20 17.16 1.89
N LYS A 100 18.51 17.17 0.59
CA LYS A 100 19.74 17.79 0.06
C LYS A 100 19.82 19.27 0.41
N TYR A 101 18.72 19.99 0.29
CA TYR A 101 18.64 21.40 0.68
C TYR A 101 18.92 21.57 2.19
N LEU A 102 18.30 20.76 3.05
CA LEU A 102 18.54 20.80 4.49
C LEU A 102 20.02 20.49 4.86
N TYR A 103 20.62 19.53 4.17
CA TYR A 103 22.03 19.22 4.32
C TYR A 103 22.92 20.42 3.95
N LYS A 104 22.68 21.04 2.79
CA LYS A 104 23.41 22.25 2.37
C LYS A 104 23.25 23.44 3.34
N LYS A 105 22.17 23.48 4.10
CA LYS A 105 21.91 24.49 5.15
C LYS A 105 22.40 24.06 6.54
N ASN A 106 23.21 22.99 6.63
CA ASN A 106 23.69 22.40 7.90
C ASN A 106 22.59 22.03 8.90
N LYS A 107 21.35 21.80 8.41
CA LYS A 107 20.19 21.39 9.22
C LYS A 107 19.95 19.88 9.20
N LEU A 108 20.75 19.13 8.47
CA LEU A 108 20.68 17.67 8.37
C LEU A 108 22.08 17.09 8.27
N SER A 109 22.36 16.00 9.01
CA SER A 109 23.65 15.33 8.93
C SER A 109 23.79 14.54 7.62
N LEU A 110 25.03 14.38 7.14
CA LEU A 110 25.34 13.56 5.97
C LEU A 110 24.86 12.12 6.14
N ARG A 111 25.04 11.54 7.32
CA ARG A 111 24.58 10.18 7.66
C ARG A 111 23.07 10.03 7.43
N SER A 112 22.27 11.00 7.89
CA SER A 112 20.81 10.98 7.72
C SER A 112 20.40 11.13 6.24
N LEU A 113 21.12 11.95 5.47
CA LEU A 113 20.87 12.08 4.03
C LEU A 113 21.17 10.77 3.30
N ILE A 114 22.31 10.15 3.56
CA ILE A 114 22.73 8.87 2.96
C ILE A 114 21.75 7.76 3.33
N SER A 115 21.35 7.61 4.60
CA SER A 115 20.36 6.61 5.04
C SER A 115 19.05 6.76 4.29
N THR A 116 18.59 7.98 4.06
CA THR A 116 17.37 8.22 3.29
C THR A 116 17.51 7.79 1.83
N ILE A 117 18.65 8.10 1.19
CA ILE A 117 18.90 7.73 -0.20
C ILE A 117 18.98 6.21 -0.34
N ILE A 118 19.66 5.52 0.57
CA ILE A 118 19.76 4.05 0.60
C ILE A 118 18.37 3.43 0.76
N CYS A 119 17.56 3.93 1.69
CA CYS A 119 16.18 3.47 1.89
C CYS A 119 15.35 3.62 0.61
N TYR A 120 15.41 4.76 -0.05
CA TYR A 120 14.68 4.93 -1.32
C TYR A 120 15.25 4.08 -2.44
N LYS A 121 16.56 3.87 -2.52
CA LYS A 121 17.19 3.00 -3.52
C LYS A 121 16.75 1.55 -3.37
N SER A 122 16.63 1.05 -2.14
CA SER A 122 16.15 -0.32 -1.89
C SER A 122 14.67 -0.50 -2.26
N HIS A 123 13.83 0.52 -2.05
CA HIS A 123 12.41 0.46 -2.37
C HIS A 123 12.09 0.77 -3.84
N TYR A 124 12.94 1.54 -4.51
CA TYR A 124 12.73 2.02 -5.87
C TYR A 124 14.00 1.89 -6.72
N PRO A 125 14.53 0.68 -6.94
CA PRO A 125 15.81 0.48 -7.63
C PRO A 125 15.82 1.11 -9.02
N ASN A 126 14.74 0.98 -9.78
CA ASN A 126 14.64 1.51 -11.13
C ASN A 126 14.68 3.05 -11.22
N MET A 127 14.38 3.74 -10.12
CA MET A 127 14.45 5.19 -10.07
C MET A 127 15.91 5.71 -10.13
N PHE A 128 16.85 4.90 -9.66
CA PHE A 128 18.25 5.28 -9.53
C PHE A 128 19.14 4.74 -10.66
N ASN A 129 18.55 3.95 -11.60
CA ASN A 129 19.24 3.48 -12.80
C ASN A 129 19.31 4.56 -13.89
N ASP A 130 18.39 5.54 -13.87
CA ASP A 130 18.40 6.68 -14.78
C ASP A 130 19.24 7.80 -14.13
N ASN A 131 20.54 7.83 -14.38
CA ASN A 131 21.51 8.92 -14.09
C ASN A 131 21.00 10.03 -13.15
N ILE A 132 20.65 9.67 -11.92
CA ILE A 132 20.46 10.68 -10.89
C ILE A 132 21.85 11.01 -10.36
N GLU A 133 22.40 12.13 -10.83
CA GLU A 133 23.57 12.73 -10.20
C GLU A 133 23.28 12.90 -8.71
N LEU A 134 23.95 12.09 -7.91
CA LEU A 134 23.75 12.05 -6.46
C LEU A 134 24.41 13.23 -5.75
N PHE A 135 25.23 14.03 -6.45
CA PHE A 135 25.97 15.17 -5.87
C PHE A 135 25.96 16.37 -6.79
#